data_c0e72b86905c9ee48911a06225f35637
#
_entry.id   c0e72b86905c9ee48911a06225f35637
#
_cell.length_a   1.000
_cell.length_b   1.000
_cell.length_c   1.000
_cell.angle_alpha   90.00
_cell.angle_beta   90.00
_cell.angle_gamma   90.00
#
_symmetry.space_group_name_H-M   'P 1'
#
loop_
_entity.id
_entity.type
_entity.pdbx_description
1 polymer ?
#
loop_
_entity_poly.entity_id
_entity_poly.type
_entity_poly.pdbx_seq_one_letter_code
_entity_poly.pdbx_strand_id
1 'polypeptide(L)'
;NLGININTVPVLDLNIKGSTNIIGDRSFSKNPKIVSKIGDICIKNYKNNSIGTVIKHIPGHGLAKVDSHHFTPTIKKSLIYLQKNDFIAFKKKQSLFAMTGHIIFSKIDPVNPVTHSKKMIRIIRDKINFKNIIISDDLSMKSLKYSTKQNTIRSFNAGCNLVLHCNGNLKEMLIVAENSPKVNSFIIKKTSAFYKILS
;
A
#
# COMPACT_ATOMS: atom_id res chain seq x y z
N ASN A 1 9.51 -21.91 15.84
CA ASN A 1 9.31 -21.20 14.57
C ASN A 1 7.81 -21.19 14.23
N LEU A 2 7.21 -19.97 14.11
CA LEU A 2 5.77 -19.79 13.86
C LEU A 2 5.43 -19.85 12.35
N GLY A 3 6.41 -20.06 11.47
CA GLY A 3 6.22 -20.09 10.02
C GLY A 3 5.89 -18.73 9.39
N ILE A 4 6.01 -17.60 10.13
CA ILE A 4 5.79 -16.26 9.62
C ILE A 4 6.99 -15.82 8.79
N ASN A 5 6.79 -15.50 7.53
CA ASN A 5 7.83 -15.06 6.61
C ASN A 5 7.60 -13.65 6.02
N ILE A 6 6.42 -13.05 6.24
CA ILE A 6 6.11 -11.67 5.85
C ILE A 6 5.41 -10.97 7.01
N ASN A 7 5.84 -9.72 7.31
CA ASN A 7 5.13 -8.83 8.22
C ASN A 7 4.67 -7.57 7.48
N THR A 8 3.42 -7.15 7.70
CA THR A 8 2.82 -5.97 7.04
C THR A 8 3.22 -4.66 7.71
N VAL A 9 4.51 -4.48 7.92
CA VAL A 9 5.18 -3.28 8.46
C VAL A 9 6.38 -2.92 7.57
N PRO A 10 6.95 -1.72 7.71
CA PRO A 10 6.56 -0.59 8.57
C PRO A 10 5.42 0.25 7.98
N VAL A 11 4.70 0.95 8.89
CA VAL A 11 3.79 2.04 8.52
C VAL A 11 4.61 3.30 8.30
N LEU A 12 4.59 3.82 7.06
CA LEU A 12 5.36 5.02 6.66
C LEU A 12 4.47 6.27 6.53
N ASP A 13 3.22 6.17 6.97
CA ASP A 13 2.30 7.29 7.02
C ASP A 13 2.74 8.31 8.08
N LEU A 14 2.58 9.60 7.76
CA LEU A 14 2.99 10.68 8.65
C LEU A 14 1.94 10.90 9.75
N ASN A 15 2.38 11.23 10.97
CA ASN A 15 1.50 11.67 12.04
C ASN A 15 1.17 13.16 11.87
N ILE A 16 0.11 13.48 11.15
CA ILE A 16 -0.31 14.85 10.87
C ILE A 16 -1.37 15.29 11.88
N LYS A 17 -1.12 16.39 12.62
CA LYS A 17 -2.07 16.96 13.55
C LYS A 17 -3.40 17.30 12.85
N GLY A 18 -4.53 16.85 13.40
CA GLY A 18 -5.87 17.07 12.84
C GLY A 18 -6.26 16.08 11.74
N SER A 19 -5.45 15.05 11.46
CA SER A 19 -5.89 13.85 10.75
C SER A 19 -6.66 12.93 11.70
N THR A 20 -7.31 11.89 11.14
CA THR A 20 -7.95 10.86 11.99
C THR A 20 -6.90 10.06 12.77
N ASN A 21 -7.32 9.52 13.90
CA ASN A 21 -6.47 8.68 14.75
C ASN A 21 -6.24 7.26 14.18
N ILE A 22 -6.60 7.02 12.89
CA ILE A 22 -6.49 5.69 12.24
C ILE A 22 -5.05 5.21 12.19
N ILE A 23 -4.14 6.09 11.78
CA ILE A 23 -2.71 5.77 11.81
C ILE A 23 -2.22 5.82 13.25
N GLY A 24 -2.59 6.86 14.00
CA GLY A 24 -2.35 7.01 15.43
C GLY A 24 -0.89 6.77 15.81
N ASP A 25 -0.70 5.99 16.84
CA ASP A 25 0.59 5.58 17.41
C ASP A 25 1.42 4.65 16.50
N ARG A 26 0.82 4.11 15.42
CA ARG A 26 1.57 3.36 14.41
C ARG A 26 2.52 4.23 13.59
N SER A 27 2.32 5.55 13.56
CA SER A 27 3.20 6.49 12.85
C SER A 27 4.42 6.86 13.67
N PHE A 28 5.59 6.78 13.07
CA PHE A 28 6.86 7.11 13.74
C PHE A 28 7.03 8.61 14.00
N SER A 29 6.53 9.49 13.11
CA SER A 29 6.73 10.95 13.23
C SER A 29 5.86 11.73 12.24
N LYS A 30 5.72 13.04 12.49
CA LYS A 30 5.23 14.02 11.49
C LYS A 30 6.29 14.41 10.46
N ASN A 31 7.57 14.15 10.73
CA ASN A 31 8.68 14.51 9.84
C ASN A 31 8.95 13.36 8.84
N PRO A 32 8.77 13.58 7.52
CA PRO A 32 8.91 12.53 6.52
C PRO A 32 10.33 11.96 6.41
N LYS A 33 11.37 12.75 6.73
CA LYS A 33 12.76 12.27 6.73
C LYS A 33 13.02 11.33 7.91
N ILE A 34 12.44 11.62 9.09
CA ILE A 34 12.52 10.73 10.26
C ILE A 34 11.79 9.42 9.97
N VAL A 35 10.56 9.48 9.45
CA VAL A 35 9.79 8.29 9.06
C VAL A 35 10.55 7.46 8.02
N SER A 36 11.15 8.13 7.03
CA SER A 36 11.98 7.46 6.02
C SER A 36 13.14 6.69 6.65
N LYS A 37 13.90 7.33 7.57
CA LYS A 37 15.07 6.72 8.22
C LYS A 37 14.67 5.54 9.12
N ILE A 38 13.64 5.69 9.93
CA ILE A 38 13.14 4.60 10.80
C ILE A 38 12.60 3.46 9.94
N GLY A 39 11.89 3.76 8.86
CA GLY A 39 11.41 2.76 7.90
C GLY A 39 12.55 1.93 7.30
N ASP A 40 13.67 2.56 6.94
CA ASP A 40 14.85 1.84 6.41
C ASP A 40 15.48 0.91 7.47
N ILE A 41 15.55 1.35 8.74
CA ILE A 41 16.03 0.53 9.86
C ILE A 41 15.11 -0.68 10.06
N CYS A 42 13.78 -0.47 10.10
CA CYS A 42 12.80 -1.54 10.20
C CYS A 42 12.97 -2.58 9.08
N ILE A 43 12.98 -2.13 7.83
CA ILE A 43 13.11 -3.01 6.65
C ILE A 43 14.40 -3.84 6.74
N LYS A 44 15.52 -3.20 7.09
CA LYS A 44 16.82 -3.87 7.24
C LYS A 44 16.78 -4.95 8.33
N ASN A 45 16.21 -4.62 9.50
CA ASN A 45 16.14 -5.56 10.63
C ASN A 45 15.28 -6.78 10.31
N TYR A 46 14.09 -6.58 9.70
CA TYR A 46 13.26 -7.71 9.28
C TYR A 46 13.95 -8.57 8.24
N LYS A 47 14.58 -7.94 7.23
CA LYS A 47 15.34 -8.67 6.21
C LYS A 47 16.49 -9.49 6.80
N ASN A 48 17.24 -8.95 7.76
CA ASN A 48 18.33 -9.66 8.43
C ASN A 48 17.84 -10.87 9.26
N ASN A 49 16.55 -10.92 9.59
CA ASN A 49 15.89 -12.04 10.28
C ASN A 49 15.02 -12.87 9.32
N SER A 50 15.30 -12.84 8.02
CA SER A 50 14.59 -13.63 7.00
C SER A 50 13.08 -13.37 6.98
N ILE A 51 12.65 -12.13 7.24
CA ILE A 51 11.24 -11.71 7.18
C ILE A 51 11.07 -10.61 6.15
N GLY A 52 10.16 -10.83 5.20
CA GLY A 52 9.74 -9.81 4.24
C GLY A 52 8.91 -8.71 4.89
N THR A 53 8.99 -7.51 4.33
CA THR A 53 8.24 -6.34 4.79
C THR A 53 7.27 -5.84 3.74
N VAL A 54 6.15 -5.25 4.19
CA VAL A 54 5.19 -4.53 3.36
C VAL A 54 5.10 -3.10 3.87
N ILE A 55 5.69 -2.15 3.14
CA ILE A 55 5.55 -0.73 3.50
C ILE A 55 4.14 -0.24 3.19
N LYS A 56 3.56 0.59 4.06
CA LYS A 56 2.17 1.03 3.93
C LYS A 56 1.92 2.42 4.54
N HIS A 57 0.88 3.11 4.06
CA HIS A 57 0.00 2.84 2.93
C HIS A 57 0.38 3.77 1.77
N ILE A 58 1.11 3.23 0.80
CA ILE A 58 1.65 4.04 -0.30
C ILE A 58 0.53 4.68 -1.15
N PRO A 59 0.61 5.98 -1.48
CA PRO A 59 1.73 6.91 -1.33
C PRO A 59 1.69 7.79 -0.06
N GLY A 60 0.86 7.46 0.95
CA GLY A 60 0.73 8.14 2.23
C GLY A 60 -0.72 8.35 2.65
N HIS A 61 -1.07 7.88 3.86
CA HIS A 61 -2.41 7.96 4.47
C HIS A 61 -2.52 9.08 5.52
N GLY A 62 -1.40 9.65 5.95
CA GLY A 62 -1.31 10.54 7.11
C GLY A 62 -2.17 11.82 7.05
N LEU A 63 -2.61 12.24 5.86
CA LEU A 63 -3.48 13.42 5.67
C LEU A 63 -4.99 13.08 5.67
N ALA A 64 -5.37 11.82 5.81
CA ALA A 64 -6.77 11.40 5.80
C ALA A 64 -7.51 11.90 7.04
N LYS A 65 -8.73 12.43 6.84
CA LYS A 65 -9.57 12.98 7.91
C LYS A 65 -10.72 12.06 8.32
N VAL A 66 -10.89 10.95 7.62
CA VAL A 66 -11.92 9.94 7.90
C VAL A 66 -11.32 8.55 7.81
N ASP A 67 -11.95 7.59 8.50
CA ASP A 67 -11.49 6.21 8.55
C ASP A 67 -11.75 5.49 7.23
N SER A 68 -10.68 4.96 6.62
CA SER A 68 -10.77 4.17 5.39
C SER A 68 -11.45 2.81 5.59
N HIS A 69 -11.63 2.34 6.82
CA HIS A 69 -12.44 1.15 7.09
C HIS A 69 -13.94 1.40 6.86
N HIS A 70 -14.40 2.63 7.02
CA HIS A 70 -15.84 2.99 6.90
C HIS A 70 -16.15 3.88 5.71
N PHE A 71 -15.25 4.80 5.35
CA PHE A 71 -15.45 5.80 4.29
C PHE A 71 -14.23 5.89 3.39
N THR A 72 -14.41 6.40 2.17
CA THR A 72 -13.28 6.68 1.28
C THR A 72 -12.69 8.05 1.60
N PRO A 73 -11.52 8.13 2.25
CA PRO A 73 -10.89 9.42 2.57
C PRO A 73 -10.52 10.18 1.30
N THR A 74 -10.67 11.50 1.33
CA THR A 74 -10.27 12.37 0.22
C THR A 74 -9.24 13.39 0.68
N ILE A 75 -8.08 13.40 0.02
CA ILE A 75 -6.98 14.33 0.26
C ILE A 75 -6.93 15.36 -0.85
N LYS A 76 -7.05 16.66 -0.49
CA LYS A 76 -7.08 17.81 -1.42
C LYS A 76 -5.72 18.51 -1.58
N LYS A 77 -4.61 17.76 -1.51
CA LYS A 77 -3.26 18.31 -1.69
C LYS A 77 -2.77 18.16 -3.13
N SER A 78 -1.96 19.13 -3.60
CA SER A 78 -1.35 19.06 -4.92
C SER A 78 -0.25 17.99 -4.98
N LEU A 79 0.07 17.52 -6.19
CA LEU A 79 1.17 16.59 -6.41
C LEU A 79 2.51 17.14 -5.89
N ILE A 80 2.77 18.42 -6.09
CA ILE A 80 3.99 19.09 -5.61
C ILE A 80 4.09 19.02 -4.09
N TYR A 81 2.98 19.28 -3.38
CA TYR A 81 2.93 19.15 -1.93
C TYR A 81 3.27 17.73 -1.48
N LEU A 82 2.62 16.73 -2.07
CA LEU A 82 2.81 15.32 -1.73
C LEU A 82 4.25 14.86 -1.97
N GLN A 83 4.87 15.31 -3.08
CA GLN A 83 6.28 15.01 -3.39
C GLN A 83 7.27 15.59 -2.37
N LYS A 84 6.94 16.74 -1.78
CA LYS A 84 7.76 17.42 -0.77
C LYS A 84 7.51 16.92 0.66
N ASN A 85 6.46 16.12 0.87
CA ASN A 85 6.03 15.63 2.18
C ASN A 85 5.86 14.11 2.17
N ASP A 86 4.65 13.61 1.96
CA ASP A 86 4.28 12.21 2.16
C ASP A 86 5.14 11.24 1.34
N PHE A 87 5.44 11.57 0.08
CA PHE A 87 6.20 10.67 -0.80
C PHE A 87 7.66 10.47 -0.35
N ILE A 88 8.23 11.40 0.44
CA ILE A 88 9.61 11.29 0.94
C ILE A 88 9.76 10.01 1.78
N ALA A 89 8.75 9.70 2.62
CA ALA A 89 8.79 8.52 3.48
C ALA A 89 8.88 7.20 2.69
N PHE A 90 8.34 7.17 1.47
CA PHE A 90 8.26 5.96 0.62
C PHE A 90 9.37 5.87 -0.43
N LYS A 91 10.12 6.95 -0.70
CA LYS A 91 11.18 6.94 -1.72
C LYS A 91 12.33 6.01 -1.35
N LYS A 92 12.88 5.31 -2.37
CA LYS A 92 14.10 4.48 -2.27
C LYS A 92 14.03 3.36 -1.23
N LYS A 93 12.83 2.88 -0.86
CA LYS A 93 12.66 1.78 0.09
C LYS A 93 13.03 0.43 -0.52
N GLN A 94 13.81 -0.35 0.22
CA GLN A 94 14.26 -1.70 -0.18
C GLN A 94 13.26 -2.80 0.24
N SER A 95 11.99 -2.44 0.44
CA SER A 95 10.92 -3.40 0.66
C SER A 95 10.49 -4.04 -0.65
N LEU A 96 10.21 -5.36 -0.63
CA LEU A 96 9.72 -6.06 -1.82
C LEU A 96 8.24 -5.75 -2.08
N PHE A 97 7.49 -5.41 -1.04
CA PHE A 97 6.06 -5.16 -1.13
C PHE A 97 5.72 -3.73 -0.64
N ALA A 98 4.74 -3.11 -1.30
CA ALA A 98 4.10 -1.89 -0.84
C ALA A 98 2.58 -2.04 -0.94
N MET A 99 1.87 -1.72 0.14
CA MET A 99 0.42 -1.76 0.19
C MET A 99 -0.17 -0.39 -0.11
N THR A 100 -1.15 -0.31 -1.01
CA THR A 100 -1.88 0.92 -1.30
C THR A 100 -2.90 1.24 -0.21
N GLY A 101 -3.21 2.53 0.00
CA GLY A 101 -4.38 2.90 0.79
C GLY A 101 -5.61 3.15 -0.10
N HIS A 102 -6.82 2.91 0.42
CA HIS A 102 -8.07 3.24 -0.27
C HIS A 102 -8.43 4.72 -0.11
N ILE A 103 -7.61 5.59 -0.70
CA ILE A 103 -7.66 7.05 -0.54
C ILE A 103 -7.79 7.72 -1.90
N ILE A 104 -8.65 8.74 -2.00
CA ILE A 104 -8.77 9.59 -3.17
C ILE A 104 -7.87 10.82 -3.03
N PHE A 105 -6.95 11.02 -3.97
CA PHE A 105 -6.18 12.26 -4.10
C PHE A 105 -6.85 13.16 -5.15
N SER A 106 -7.81 13.97 -4.72
CA SER A 106 -8.76 14.65 -5.62
C SER A 106 -8.14 15.65 -6.61
N LYS A 107 -6.93 16.15 -6.33
CA LYS A 107 -6.18 17.00 -7.28
C LYS A 107 -5.44 16.21 -8.35
N ILE A 108 -5.46 14.87 -8.30
CA ILE A 108 -4.76 13.96 -9.23
C ILE A 108 -5.79 13.06 -9.93
N ASP A 109 -6.57 12.33 -9.15
CA ASP A 109 -7.69 11.52 -9.61
C ASP A 109 -8.87 11.76 -8.66
N PRO A 110 -9.87 12.54 -9.06
CA PRO A 110 -10.99 12.91 -8.16
C PRO A 110 -12.00 11.78 -7.95
N VAL A 111 -11.92 10.72 -8.74
CA VAL A 111 -12.92 9.64 -8.77
C VAL A 111 -12.44 8.37 -8.09
N ASN A 112 -11.21 7.97 -8.40
CA ASN A 112 -10.72 6.66 -8.00
C ASN A 112 -9.79 6.73 -6.77
N PRO A 113 -9.97 5.85 -5.78
CA PRO A 113 -8.97 5.66 -4.74
C PRO A 113 -7.67 5.12 -5.36
N VAL A 114 -6.55 5.29 -4.66
CA VAL A 114 -5.21 4.86 -5.14
C VAL A 114 -5.24 3.46 -5.72
N THR A 115 -5.86 2.52 -5.02
CA THR A 115 -5.98 1.11 -5.39
C THR A 115 -6.63 0.91 -6.77
N HIS A 116 -7.53 1.80 -7.19
CA HIS A 116 -8.23 1.74 -8.49
C HIS A 116 -7.74 2.79 -9.50
N SER A 117 -6.74 3.60 -9.16
CA SER A 117 -6.28 4.73 -9.98
C SER A 117 -5.02 4.40 -10.76
N LYS A 118 -5.13 4.20 -12.08
CA LYS A 118 -3.97 4.08 -12.98
C LYS A 118 -3.03 5.28 -12.87
N LYS A 119 -3.57 6.49 -12.66
CA LYS A 119 -2.78 7.72 -12.51
C LYS A 119 -1.93 7.66 -11.25
N MET A 120 -2.50 7.25 -10.12
CA MET A 120 -1.79 7.17 -8.85
C MET A 120 -0.75 6.04 -8.87
N ILE A 121 -1.08 4.87 -9.41
CA ILE A 121 -0.11 3.76 -9.54
C ILE A 121 1.06 4.20 -10.43
N ARG A 122 0.81 4.91 -11.54
CA ARG A 122 1.89 5.47 -12.37
C ARG A 122 2.76 6.46 -11.58
N ILE A 123 2.17 7.34 -10.79
CA ILE A 123 2.92 8.27 -9.91
C ILE A 123 3.75 7.50 -8.89
N ILE A 124 3.24 6.45 -8.28
CA ILE A 124 4.01 5.58 -7.37
C ILE A 124 5.22 4.99 -8.10
N ARG A 125 5.03 4.50 -9.34
CA ARG A 125 6.11 3.96 -10.17
C ARG A 125 7.15 5.01 -10.56
N ASP A 126 6.71 6.20 -10.97
CA ASP A 126 7.58 7.20 -11.61
C ASP A 126 8.14 8.24 -10.64
N LYS A 127 7.35 8.71 -9.66
CA LYS A 127 7.74 9.81 -8.76
C LYS A 127 8.26 9.34 -7.41
N ILE A 128 7.71 8.24 -6.87
CA ILE A 128 8.25 7.57 -5.69
C ILE A 128 9.36 6.59 -6.11
N ASN A 129 9.32 6.12 -7.35
CA ASN A 129 10.23 5.13 -7.95
C ASN A 129 10.16 3.76 -7.27
N PHE A 130 8.97 3.33 -6.85
CA PHE A 130 8.78 2.00 -6.29
C PHE A 130 8.65 0.97 -7.42
N LYS A 131 9.64 0.10 -7.58
CA LYS A 131 9.74 -0.87 -8.70
C LYS A 131 9.42 -2.32 -8.31
N ASN A 132 8.92 -2.54 -7.09
CA ASN A 132 8.60 -3.87 -6.59
C ASN A 132 7.08 -4.13 -6.58
N ILE A 133 6.63 -5.15 -5.87
CA ILE A 133 5.24 -5.61 -5.89
C ILE A 133 4.34 -4.61 -5.16
N ILE A 134 3.33 -4.10 -5.84
CA ILE A 134 2.25 -3.30 -5.25
C ILE A 134 1.09 -4.25 -4.93
N ILE A 135 0.65 -4.21 -3.68
CA ILE A 135 -0.48 -4.98 -3.14
C ILE A 135 -1.61 -4.00 -2.82
N SER A 136 -2.88 -4.36 -3.05
CA SER A 136 -3.99 -3.57 -2.52
C SER A 136 -4.03 -3.65 -0.99
N ASP A 137 -4.65 -2.69 -0.32
CA ASP A 137 -5.24 -2.94 0.99
C ASP A 137 -6.44 -3.90 0.86
N ASP A 138 -7.04 -4.30 1.98
CA ASP A 138 -8.14 -5.27 2.00
C ASP A 138 -9.33 -4.82 1.13
N LEU A 139 -9.65 -5.63 0.11
CA LEU A 139 -10.75 -5.36 -0.81
C LEU A 139 -12.15 -5.41 -0.15
N SER A 140 -12.26 -5.98 1.05
CA SER A 140 -13.52 -6.04 1.81
C SER A 140 -13.83 -4.75 2.59
N MET A 141 -12.90 -3.79 2.63
CA MET A 141 -13.10 -2.50 3.32
C MET A 141 -14.21 -1.67 2.65
N LYS A 142 -15.09 -1.06 3.47
CA LYS A 142 -16.23 -0.26 3.01
C LYS A 142 -15.85 1.02 2.25
N SER A 143 -14.59 1.41 2.27
CA SER A 143 -14.06 2.49 1.44
C SER A 143 -14.08 2.20 -0.05
N LEU A 144 -14.18 0.93 -0.45
CA LEU A 144 -14.40 0.53 -1.84
C LEU A 144 -15.89 0.30 -2.10
N LYS A 145 -16.43 1.03 -3.08
CA LYS A 145 -17.89 1.11 -3.31
C LYS A 145 -18.46 0.07 -4.28
N TYR A 146 -17.60 -0.75 -4.89
CA TYR A 146 -18.02 -1.72 -5.89
C TYR A 146 -18.12 -3.12 -5.28
N SER A 147 -18.70 -4.06 -6.04
CA SER A 147 -18.71 -5.48 -5.64
C SER A 147 -17.27 -6.03 -5.55
N THR A 148 -17.09 -7.12 -4.80
CA THR A 148 -15.80 -7.82 -4.65
C THR A 148 -15.17 -8.12 -6.02
N LYS A 149 -15.96 -8.63 -6.98
CA LYS A 149 -15.54 -8.84 -8.37
C LYS A 149 -14.99 -7.57 -9.02
N GLN A 150 -15.76 -6.48 -8.96
CA GLN A 150 -15.36 -5.22 -9.59
C GLN A 150 -14.14 -4.60 -8.90
N ASN A 151 -14.06 -4.66 -7.56
CA ASN A 151 -12.91 -4.18 -6.81
C ASN A 151 -11.64 -4.94 -7.21
N THR A 152 -11.72 -6.27 -7.36
CA THR A 152 -10.61 -7.12 -7.82
C THR A 152 -10.13 -6.68 -9.21
N ILE A 153 -11.03 -6.65 -10.19
CA ILE A 153 -10.70 -6.29 -11.58
C ILE A 153 -10.13 -4.87 -11.67
N ARG A 154 -10.73 -3.89 -10.97
CA ARG A 154 -10.27 -2.49 -10.96
C ARG A 154 -8.87 -2.34 -10.36
N SER A 155 -8.57 -3.09 -9.31
CA SER A 155 -7.25 -3.07 -8.65
C SER A 155 -6.15 -3.55 -9.60
N PHE A 156 -6.36 -4.68 -10.27
CA PHE A 156 -5.40 -5.19 -11.26
C PHE A 156 -5.28 -4.27 -12.48
N ASN A 157 -6.41 -3.76 -12.99
CA ASN A 157 -6.44 -2.81 -14.11
C ASN A 157 -5.75 -1.48 -13.78
N ALA A 158 -5.74 -1.06 -12.51
CA ALA A 158 -4.99 0.11 -12.07
C ALA A 158 -3.48 -0.13 -12.02
N GLY A 159 -3.05 -1.39 -11.87
CA GLY A 159 -1.64 -1.79 -11.84
C GLY A 159 -1.16 -2.34 -10.50
N CYS A 160 -2.07 -2.72 -9.58
CA CYS A 160 -1.73 -3.58 -8.46
C CYS A 160 -1.26 -4.94 -9.00
N ASN A 161 -0.25 -5.51 -8.36
CA ASN A 161 0.31 -6.81 -8.74
C ASN A 161 -0.36 -7.96 -7.98
N LEU A 162 -0.83 -7.67 -6.78
CA LEU A 162 -1.57 -8.58 -5.90
C LEU A 162 -2.73 -7.80 -5.26
N VAL A 163 -3.73 -8.55 -4.80
CA VAL A 163 -4.83 -8.01 -4.00
C VAL A 163 -4.97 -8.79 -2.69
N LEU A 164 -5.45 -8.11 -1.65
CA LEU A 164 -5.76 -8.72 -0.36
C LEU A 164 -7.26 -8.80 -0.17
N HIS A 165 -7.69 -9.88 0.47
CA HIS A 165 -9.06 -10.06 0.95
C HIS A 165 -8.99 -10.73 2.34
N CYS A 166 -9.43 -10.04 3.39
CA CYS A 166 -9.07 -10.38 4.75
C CYS A 166 -10.26 -10.81 5.64
N ASN A 167 -11.49 -10.81 5.14
CA ASN A 167 -12.68 -11.10 5.97
C ASN A 167 -12.97 -12.61 6.18
N GLY A 168 -12.26 -13.50 5.50
CA GLY A 168 -12.41 -14.96 5.62
C GLY A 168 -13.70 -15.53 4.97
N ASN A 169 -14.48 -14.73 4.25
CA ASN A 169 -15.67 -15.22 3.53
C ASN A 169 -15.26 -16.02 2.29
N LEU A 170 -15.47 -17.33 2.33
CA LEU A 170 -15.06 -18.24 1.26
C LEU A 170 -15.68 -17.89 -0.11
N LYS A 171 -16.96 -17.47 -0.13
CA LYS A 171 -17.62 -17.09 -1.40
C LYS A 171 -16.92 -15.88 -2.04
N GLU A 172 -16.57 -14.87 -1.24
CA GLU A 172 -15.84 -13.71 -1.73
C GLU A 172 -14.39 -14.07 -2.13
N MET A 173 -13.73 -14.94 -1.37
CA MET A 173 -12.38 -15.42 -1.70
C MET A 173 -12.36 -16.12 -3.07
N LEU A 174 -13.36 -16.95 -3.38
CA LEU A 174 -13.52 -17.58 -4.69
C LEU A 174 -13.73 -16.54 -5.80
N ILE A 175 -14.57 -15.51 -5.57
CA ILE A 175 -14.76 -14.41 -6.52
C ILE A 175 -13.45 -13.67 -6.79
N VAL A 176 -12.66 -13.39 -5.76
CA VAL A 176 -11.35 -12.76 -5.92
C VAL A 176 -10.41 -13.65 -6.74
N ALA A 177 -10.33 -14.94 -6.43
CA ALA A 177 -9.47 -15.90 -7.13
C ALA A 177 -9.85 -16.01 -8.63
N GLU A 178 -11.12 -16.18 -8.93
CA GLU A 178 -11.64 -16.31 -10.31
C GLU A 178 -11.40 -15.06 -11.18
N ASN A 179 -11.33 -13.87 -10.53
CA ASN A 179 -11.14 -12.60 -11.22
C ASN A 179 -9.71 -12.06 -11.13
N SER A 180 -8.79 -12.85 -10.58
CA SER A 180 -7.37 -12.54 -10.54
C SER A 180 -6.67 -13.02 -11.80
N PRO A 181 -5.75 -12.23 -12.39
CA PRO A 181 -4.99 -12.65 -13.56
C PRO A 181 -4.00 -13.77 -13.20
N LYS A 182 -3.61 -14.56 -14.19
CA LYS A 182 -2.51 -15.53 -14.03
C LYS A 182 -1.22 -14.81 -13.65
N VAL A 183 -0.39 -15.49 -12.84
CA VAL A 183 0.92 -15.00 -12.42
C VAL A 183 1.79 -14.73 -13.65
N ASN A 184 2.39 -13.54 -13.72
CA ASN A 184 3.26 -13.14 -14.82
C ASN A 184 4.75 -13.18 -14.44
N SER A 185 5.63 -13.03 -15.44
CA SER A 185 7.09 -13.07 -15.26
C SER A 185 7.61 -12.04 -14.26
N PHE A 186 6.99 -10.86 -14.15
CA PHE A 186 7.37 -9.85 -13.17
C PHE A 186 7.14 -10.36 -11.74
N ILE A 187 5.97 -10.93 -11.45
CA ILE A 187 5.65 -11.47 -10.12
C ILE A 187 6.57 -12.64 -9.80
N ILE A 188 6.77 -13.57 -10.75
CA ILE A 188 7.69 -14.71 -10.57
C ILE A 188 9.09 -14.22 -10.21
N LYS A 189 9.65 -13.29 -10.99
CA LYS A 189 10.98 -12.71 -10.72
C LYS A 189 11.09 -12.08 -9.35
N LYS A 190 10.06 -11.32 -8.92
CA LYS A 190 10.08 -10.63 -7.62
C LYS A 190 9.88 -11.57 -6.44
N THR A 191 9.00 -12.55 -6.55
CA THR A 191 8.80 -13.56 -5.51
C THR A 191 10.00 -14.50 -5.40
N SER A 192 10.65 -14.87 -6.50
CA SER A 192 11.92 -15.62 -6.44
C SER A 192 13.02 -14.85 -5.69
N ALA A 193 13.08 -13.51 -5.87
CA ALA A 193 13.99 -12.68 -5.09
C ALA A 193 13.61 -12.65 -3.58
N PHE A 194 12.32 -12.79 -3.26
CA PHE A 194 11.86 -12.89 -1.88
C PHE A 194 12.26 -14.22 -1.23
N TYR A 195 12.12 -15.33 -1.93
CA TYR A 195 12.56 -16.65 -1.41
C TYR A 195 14.05 -16.66 -1.03
N LYS A 196 14.90 -15.92 -1.75
CA LYS A 196 16.32 -15.75 -1.40
C LYS A 196 16.56 -14.97 -0.09
N ILE A 197 15.56 -14.27 0.42
CA ILE A 197 15.65 -13.59 1.72
C ILE A 197 15.30 -14.56 2.85
N LEU A 198 14.48 -15.58 2.55
CA LEU A 198 14.03 -16.58 3.53
C LEU A 198 15.04 -17.72 3.72
N SER A 199 15.91 -17.95 2.73
CA SER A 199 17.02 -18.91 2.80
C SER A 199 18.24 -18.32 3.50
#